data_15dd44dfd97df9edaf88407b87233be4
#
_entry.id   15dd44dfd97df9edaf88407b87233be4
#
_cell.length_a   1.000
_cell.length_b   1.000
_cell.length_c   1.000
_cell.angle_alpha   90.00
_cell.angle_beta   90.00
_cell.angle_gamma   90.00
#
_symmetry.space_group_name_H-M   'P 1'
#
loop_
_entity.id
_entity.type
_entity.pdbx_description
1 polymer ?
#
loop_
_entity_poly.entity_id
_entity_poly.type
_entity_poly.pdbx_seq_one_letter_code
_entity_poly.pdbx_strand_id
1 'polypeptide(L)'
;GVANRGGGISATWHSTLIQAAEMGFDIASGLHQQLISVTGLEEVAHKNNIILHEARIPKGSFPIASAIPRSGRRLLTVGTDCSVGKMYTALAIERELKTREISVDFRATGQTGILINGEGVPIDAVVSDFISGAIEQLCPENDDNHWDIIEGQGSLFHPSFAGVSLGLIHGAQ
;
A
#
# COMPACT_ATOMS: atom_id res chain seq x y z
N GLY A 1 -12.61 4.02 -13.12
CA GLY A 1 -11.84 5.20 -13.46
C GLY A 1 -10.52 4.87 -14.08
N VAL A 2 -9.95 5.78 -14.84
CA VAL A 2 -8.64 5.60 -15.47
C VAL A 2 -7.67 6.56 -14.78
N ALA A 3 -6.58 6.01 -14.22
CA ALA A 3 -5.50 6.83 -13.68
C ALA A 3 -4.83 7.61 -14.83
N ASN A 4 -4.75 8.91 -14.70
CA ASN A 4 -4.02 9.75 -15.64
C ASN A 4 -2.51 9.50 -15.54
N ARG A 5 -1.76 9.77 -16.62
CA ARG A 5 -0.30 9.80 -16.55
C ARG A 5 0.14 10.76 -15.45
N GLY A 6 1.07 10.30 -14.57
CA GLY A 6 1.49 11.06 -13.41
C GLY A 6 0.58 10.98 -12.18
N GLY A 7 -0.51 10.18 -12.24
CA GLY A 7 -1.37 9.91 -11.07
C GLY A 7 -2.17 11.11 -10.58
N GLY A 8 -2.44 12.08 -11.48
CA GLY A 8 -3.23 13.27 -11.15
C GLY A 8 -4.74 13.02 -11.19
N ILE A 9 -5.50 13.82 -10.45
CA ILE A 9 -6.96 13.86 -10.50
C ILE A 9 -7.39 14.74 -11.67
N SER A 10 -8.19 14.18 -12.59
CA SER A 10 -8.70 14.96 -13.72
C SER A 10 -9.64 16.06 -13.25
N ALA A 11 -9.54 17.26 -13.84
CA ALA A 11 -10.45 18.37 -13.55
C ALA A 11 -11.93 17.99 -13.77
N THR A 12 -12.22 17.07 -14.68
CA THR A 12 -13.57 16.55 -14.91
C THR A 12 -14.13 15.77 -13.74
N TRP A 13 -13.29 15.32 -12.81
CA TRP A 13 -13.70 14.57 -11.63
C TRP A 13 -13.92 15.45 -10.40
N HIS A 14 -13.43 16.71 -10.42
CA HIS A 14 -13.55 17.60 -9.27
C HIS A 14 -15.00 17.77 -8.84
N SER A 15 -15.90 18.08 -9.79
CA SER A 15 -17.34 18.24 -9.50
C SER A 15 -17.98 16.94 -8.99
N THR A 16 -17.59 15.80 -9.54
CA THR A 16 -18.11 14.49 -9.10
C THR A 16 -17.67 14.16 -7.68
N LEU A 17 -16.41 14.45 -7.32
CA LEU A 17 -15.90 14.23 -5.97
C LEU A 17 -16.60 15.15 -4.96
N ILE A 18 -16.82 16.42 -5.30
CA ILE A 18 -17.56 17.35 -4.46
C ILE A 18 -19.00 16.87 -4.26
N GLN A 19 -19.69 16.47 -5.33
CA GLN A 19 -21.05 15.92 -5.24
C GLN A 19 -21.11 14.66 -4.35
N ALA A 20 -20.16 13.76 -4.49
CA ALA A 20 -20.10 12.58 -3.64
C ALA A 20 -19.93 12.95 -2.16
N ALA A 21 -19.06 13.90 -1.86
CA ALA A 21 -18.86 14.43 -0.53
C ALA A 21 -20.13 15.13 0.03
N GLU A 22 -20.84 15.91 -0.80
CA GLU A 22 -22.12 16.51 -0.44
C GLU A 22 -23.21 15.49 -0.14
N MET A 23 -23.16 14.33 -0.79
CA MET A 23 -24.07 13.22 -0.54
C MET A 23 -23.70 12.38 0.71
N GLY A 24 -22.61 12.73 1.40
CA GLY A 24 -22.17 12.04 2.60
C GLY A 24 -21.37 10.77 2.38
N PHE A 25 -20.78 10.57 1.18
CA PHE A 25 -19.92 9.43 0.92
C PHE A 25 -18.48 9.71 1.31
N ASP A 26 -17.85 8.79 2.04
CA ASP A 26 -16.41 8.77 2.20
C ASP A 26 -15.74 8.54 0.85
N ILE A 27 -14.58 9.16 0.65
CA ILE A 27 -13.85 9.10 -0.61
C ILE A 27 -12.47 8.48 -0.38
N ALA A 28 -12.11 7.47 -1.16
CA ALA A 28 -10.80 6.86 -1.12
C ALA A 28 -10.05 7.07 -2.44
N SER A 29 -8.76 7.42 -2.34
CA SER A 29 -7.87 7.61 -3.50
C SER A 29 -6.57 6.84 -3.34
N GLY A 30 -6.14 6.19 -4.41
CA GLY A 30 -4.81 5.60 -4.58
C GLY A 30 -3.96 6.35 -5.60
N LEU A 31 -4.31 7.58 -5.94
CA LEU A 31 -3.56 8.43 -6.88
C LEU A 31 -2.37 9.11 -6.18
N HIS A 32 -1.40 9.59 -6.95
CA HIS A 32 -0.29 10.39 -6.39
C HIS A 32 -0.74 11.79 -5.96
N GLN A 33 -1.73 12.35 -6.64
CA GLN A 33 -2.32 13.62 -6.26
C GLN A 33 -3.29 13.42 -5.09
N GLN A 34 -3.14 14.23 -4.06
CA GLN A 34 -3.97 14.18 -2.87
C GLN A 34 -5.38 14.71 -3.13
N LEU A 35 -6.39 14.10 -2.49
CA LEU A 35 -7.78 14.55 -2.56
C LEU A 35 -7.94 15.99 -2.04
N ILE A 36 -7.21 16.36 -0.99
CA ILE A 36 -7.24 17.72 -0.42
C ILE A 36 -6.76 18.81 -1.40
N SER A 37 -6.04 18.44 -2.48
CA SER A 37 -5.65 19.39 -3.53
C SER A 37 -6.81 19.78 -4.46
N VAL A 38 -7.93 19.06 -4.37
CA VAL A 38 -9.16 19.42 -5.13
C VAL A 38 -9.85 20.57 -4.41
N THR A 39 -9.86 21.74 -5.07
CA THR A 39 -10.42 22.97 -4.50
C THR A 39 -11.85 22.77 -3.98
N GLY A 40 -12.08 23.08 -2.71
CA GLY A 40 -13.38 23.00 -2.04
C GLY A 40 -13.73 21.60 -1.50
N LEU A 41 -13.00 20.55 -1.85
CA LEU A 41 -13.33 19.18 -1.38
C LEU A 41 -13.13 19.02 0.13
N GLU A 42 -12.06 19.57 0.67
CA GLU A 42 -11.77 19.49 2.11
C GLU A 42 -12.86 20.19 2.94
N GLU A 43 -13.31 21.38 2.52
CA GLU A 43 -14.37 22.13 3.19
C GLU A 43 -15.70 21.35 3.19
N VAL A 44 -16.04 20.75 2.04
CA VAL A 44 -17.26 19.94 1.90
C VAL A 44 -17.16 18.67 2.73
N ALA A 45 -15.99 18.03 2.77
CA ALA A 45 -15.75 16.84 3.59
C ALA A 45 -15.94 17.13 5.08
N HIS A 46 -15.35 18.23 5.58
CA HIS A 46 -15.56 18.68 6.95
C HIS A 46 -17.01 18.98 7.28
N LYS A 47 -17.68 19.73 6.41
CA LYS A 47 -19.10 20.10 6.58
C LYS A 47 -20.03 18.90 6.69
N ASN A 48 -19.77 17.85 5.91
CA ASN A 48 -20.61 16.65 5.86
C ASN A 48 -20.08 15.51 6.73
N ASN A 49 -18.99 15.74 7.50
CA ASN A 49 -18.37 14.75 8.38
C ASN A 49 -18.00 13.45 7.66
N ILE A 50 -17.48 13.57 6.43
CA ILE A 50 -16.96 12.43 5.66
C ILE A 50 -15.44 12.36 5.74
N ILE A 51 -14.89 11.16 5.47
CA ILE A 51 -13.46 10.90 5.53
C ILE A 51 -12.88 10.84 4.11
N LEU A 52 -11.74 11.53 3.91
CA LEU A 52 -10.92 11.42 2.72
C LEU A 52 -9.78 10.43 2.99
N HIS A 53 -9.84 9.24 2.39
CA HIS A 53 -8.86 8.18 2.56
C HIS A 53 -7.77 8.26 1.49
N GLU A 54 -6.55 8.57 1.90
CA GLU A 54 -5.38 8.67 1.03
C GLU A 54 -4.54 7.38 1.14
N ALA A 55 -4.81 6.40 0.27
CA ALA A 55 -4.15 5.10 0.33
C ALA A 55 -2.68 5.12 -0.16
N ARG A 56 -2.21 6.24 -0.71
CA ARG A 56 -0.83 6.39 -1.22
C ARG A 56 0.02 7.36 -0.40
N ILE A 57 -0.48 7.85 0.71
CA ILE A 57 0.29 8.71 1.60
C ILE A 57 0.80 7.87 2.78
N PRO A 58 2.12 7.73 2.94
CA PRO A 58 2.68 7.04 4.10
C PRO A 58 2.29 7.76 5.40
N LYS A 59 1.86 7.00 6.39
CA LYS A 59 1.51 7.53 7.70
C LYS A 59 2.71 7.40 8.64
N GLY A 60 3.24 8.52 9.10
CA GLY A 60 4.36 8.57 10.04
C GLY A 60 5.75 8.55 9.37
N SER A 61 6.76 8.26 10.17
CA SER A 61 8.16 8.15 9.77
C SER A 61 8.64 6.71 9.88
N PHE A 62 9.54 6.32 8.99
CA PHE A 62 10.11 4.98 8.99
C PHE A 62 11.59 5.03 9.37
N PRO A 63 12.08 4.04 10.14
CA PRO A 63 13.49 3.94 10.47
C PRO A 63 14.32 3.44 9.28
N ILE A 64 15.63 3.57 9.38
CA ILE A 64 16.56 2.77 8.58
C ILE A 64 16.44 1.32 9.06
N ALA A 65 16.54 0.37 8.14
CA ALA A 65 16.50 -1.05 8.47
C ALA A 65 17.58 -1.42 9.49
N SER A 66 17.19 -2.24 10.45
CA SER A 66 18.09 -2.71 11.52
C SER A 66 18.93 -3.91 11.08
N ALA A 67 18.45 -4.68 10.09
CA ALA A 67 18.98 -5.98 9.68
C ALA A 67 19.10 -7.00 10.83
N ILE A 68 18.29 -6.83 11.88
CA ILE A 68 18.22 -7.78 12.99
C ILE A 68 17.26 -8.91 12.58
N PRO A 69 17.68 -10.20 12.69
CA PRO A 69 16.78 -11.30 12.43
C PRO A 69 15.54 -11.25 13.33
N ARG A 70 14.38 -11.48 12.75
CA ARG A 70 13.08 -11.49 13.44
C ARG A 70 12.46 -12.87 13.34
N SER A 71 11.83 -13.35 14.42
CA SER A 71 11.03 -14.58 14.43
C SER A 71 9.79 -14.44 13.56
N GLY A 72 9.14 -15.55 13.24
CA GLY A 72 8.07 -15.64 12.26
C GLY A 72 8.59 -15.84 10.83
N ARG A 73 7.69 -16.14 9.92
CA ARG A 73 7.99 -16.47 8.51
C ARG A 73 7.49 -15.35 7.61
N ARG A 74 8.26 -15.01 6.59
CA ARG A 74 7.91 -13.96 5.62
C ARG A 74 7.97 -14.51 4.21
N LEU A 75 6.92 -14.23 3.45
CA LEU A 75 6.83 -14.54 2.03
C LEU A 75 6.55 -13.25 1.27
N LEU A 76 7.49 -12.83 0.44
CA LEU A 76 7.34 -11.67 -0.43
C LEU A 76 7.01 -12.13 -1.86
N THR A 77 5.92 -11.63 -2.42
CA THR A 77 5.66 -11.81 -3.85
C THR A 77 6.51 -10.83 -4.67
N VAL A 78 7.27 -11.34 -5.63
CA VAL A 78 8.08 -10.53 -6.56
C VAL A 78 7.65 -10.78 -8.00
N GLY A 79 8.01 -9.89 -8.91
CA GLY A 79 7.63 -10.03 -10.31
C GLY A 79 8.68 -9.47 -11.26
N THR A 80 8.69 -10.00 -12.47
CA THR A 80 9.56 -9.56 -13.56
C THR A 80 9.16 -8.20 -14.12
N ASP A 81 7.88 -7.80 -13.89
CA ASP A 81 7.37 -6.48 -14.30
C ASP A 81 6.27 -5.99 -13.34
N CYS A 82 5.84 -4.74 -13.54
CA CYS A 82 4.67 -4.18 -12.88
C CYS A 82 3.39 -4.86 -13.40
N SER A 83 2.33 -4.86 -12.59
CA SER A 83 1.00 -5.37 -12.98
C SER A 83 0.95 -6.84 -13.43
N VAL A 84 1.89 -7.68 -13.00
CA VAL A 84 1.94 -9.12 -13.30
C VAL A 84 1.18 -9.99 -12.29
N GLY A 85 0.48 -9.38 -11.33
CA GLY A 85 -0.40 -10.09 -10.42
C GLY A 85 0.15 -10.32 -9.01
N LYS A 86 1.23 -9.63 -8.59
CA LYS A 86 1.85 -9.80 -7.25
C LYS A 86 0.85 -9.72 -6.10
N MET A 87 0.00 -8.70 -6.09
CA MET A 87 -1.04 -8.52 -5.08
C MET A 87 -2.04 -9.69 -5.07
N TYR A 88 -2.55 -10.08 -6.24
CA TYR A 88 -3.48 -11.20 -6.34
C TYR A 88 -2.87 -12.51 -5.83
N THR A 89 -1.61 -12.74 -6.15
CA THR A 89 -0.86 -13.92 -5.68
C THR A 89 -0.73 -13.89 -4.15
N ALA A 90 -0.36 -12.77 -3.58
CA ALA A 90 -0.23 -12.61 -2.12
C ALA A 90 -1.57 -12.87 -1.41
N LEU A 91 -2.66 -12.25 -1.88
CA LEU A 91 -4.01 -12.45 -1.33
C LEU A 91 -4.51 -13.89 -1.50
N ALA A 92 -4.18 -14.55 -2.62
CA ALA A 92 -4.56 -15.95 -2.85
C ALA A 92 -3.82 -16.89 -1.89
N ILE A 93 -2.53 -16.66 -1.64
CA ILE A 93 -1.73 -17.43 -0.69
C ILE A 93 -2.26 -17.22 0.73
N GLU A 94 -2.49 -15.98 1.13
CA GLU A 94 -3.02 -15.66 2.46
C GLU A 94 -4.37 -16.35 2.68
N ARG A 95 -5.29 -16.28 1.73
CA ARG A 95 -6.59 -16.96 1.80
C ARG A 95 -6.45 -18.48 1.93
N GLU A 96 -5.53 -19.08 1.16
CA GLU A 96 -5.30 -20.53 1.22
C GLU A 96 -4.71 -20.95 2.57
N LEU A 97 -3.78 -20.18 3.13
CA LEU A 97 -3.21 -20.43 4.44
C LEU A 97 -4.28 -20.32 5.55
N LYS A 98 -5.14 -19.31 5.49
CA LYS A 98 -6.29 -19.19 6.41
C LYS A 98 -7.24 -20.40 6.32
N THR A 99 -7.52 -20.89 5.12
CA THR A 99 -8.36 -22.08 4.93
C THR A 99 -7.76 -23.34 5.58
N ARG A 100 -6.43 -23.39 5.70
CA ARG A 100 -5.69 -24.45 6.37
C ARG A 100 -5.43 -24.20 7.86
N GLU A 101 -6.08 -23.18 8.43
CA GLU A 101 -5.92 -22.78 9.84
C GLU A 101 -4.46 -22.43 10.22
N ILE A 102 -3.67 -21.97 9.23
CA ILE A 102 -2.31 -21.48 9.46
C ILE A 102 -2.39 -20.00 9.84
N SER A 103 -1.66 -19.62 10.90
CA SER A 103 -1.55 -18.23 11.34
C SER A 103 -0.89 -17.39 10.25
N VAL A 104 -1.60 -16.38 9.73
CA VAL A 104 -1.15 -15.59 8.58
C VAL A 104 -1.78 -14.22 8.54
N ASP A 105 -0.98 -13.22 8.19
CA ASP A 105 -1.41 -11.86 7.89
C ASP A 105 -0.97 -11.44 6.48
N PHE A 106 -1.85 -10.73 5.79
CA PHE A 106 -1.51 -10.03 4.56
C PHE A 106 -0.92 -8.66 4.91
N ARG A 107 0.27 -8.36 4.37
CA ARG A 107 0.99 -7.09 4.57
C ARG A 107 0.91 -6.26 3.29
N ALA A 108 -0.03 -5.31 3.28
CA ALA A 108 -0.28 -4.46 2.13
C ALA A 108 0.83 -3.41 1.96
N THR A 109 1.35 -3.30 0.75
CA THR A 109 2.40 -2.34 0.38
C THR A 109 2.04 -1.45 -0.80
N GLY A 110 0.91 -1.73 -1.46
CA GLY A 110 0.38 -0.94 -2.56
C GLY A 110 -1.02 -0.41 -2.24
N GLN A 111 -1.42 0.64 -2.95
CA GLN A 111 -2.68 1.34 -2.70
C GLN A 111 -3.92 0.44 -2.73
N THR A 112 -3.97 -0.52 -3.64
CA THR A 112 -5.13 -1.42 -3.74
C THR A 112 -5.14 -2.43 -2.61
N GLY A 113 -3.97 -2.99 -2.25
CA GLY A 113 -3.83 -3.86 -1.09
C GLY A 113 -4.21 -3.16 0.21
N ILE A 114 -3.80 -1.90 0.38
CA ILE A 114 -4.16 -1.06 1.53
C ILE A 114 -5.67 -0.83 1.61
N LEU A 115 -6.34 -0.56 0.48
CA LEU A 115 -7.80 -0.39 0.45
C LEU A 115 -8.55 -1.69 0.77
N ILE A 116 -8.00 -2.85 0.41
CA ILE A 116 -8.58 -4.16 0.70
C ILE A 116 -8.36 -4.54 2.18
N ASN A 117 -7.15 -4.31 2.68
CA ASN A 117 -6.75 -4.71 4.03
C ASN A 117 -7.17 -3.71 5.13
N GLY A 118 -7.43 -2.46 4.75
CA GLY A 118 -7.72 -1.35 5.66
C GLY A 118 -6.47 -0.65 6.22
N GLU A 119 -5.32 -1.29 6.16
CA GLU A 119 -4.03 -0.77 6.62
C GLU A 119 -2.86 -1.26 5.76
N GLY A 120 -1.70 -0.64 5.90
CA GLY A 120 -0.48 -0.98 5.18
C GLY A 120 0.42 0.24 4.97
N VAL A 121 1.50 0.04 4.21
CA VAL A 121 2.48 1.08 3.89
C VAL A 121 2.59 1.23 2.38
N PRO A 122 2.22 2.38 1.78
CA PRO A 122 2.38 2.61 0.35
C PRO A 122 3.86 2.78 0.01
N ILE A 123 4.52 1.67 -0.25
CA ILE A 123 5.99 1.59 -0.27
C ILE A 123 6.62 2.38 -1.42
N ASP A 124 5.90 2.56 -2.51
CA ASP A 124 6.33 3.37 -3.66
C ASP A 124 6.33 4.90 -3.38
N ALA A 125 5.76 5.31 -2.25
CA ALA A 125 5.79 6.68 -1.75
C ALA A 125 6.76 6.87 -0.56
N VAL A 126 7.46 5.82 -0.14
CA VAL A 126 8.49 5.89 0.90
C VAL A 126 9.84 6.24 0.27
N VAL A 127 10.59 7.13 0.89
CA VAL A 127 11.95 7.46 0.47
C VAL A 127 12.82 6.21 0.50
N SER A 128 13.63 5.99 -0.53
CA SER A 128 14.37 4.74 -0.76
C SER A 128 15.16 4.23 0.43
N ASP A 129 15.78 5.15 1.19
CA ASP A 129 16.60 4.82 2.37
C ASP A 129 15.81 4.15 3.50
N PHE A 130 14.50 4.34 3.51
CA PHE A 130 13.62 3.86 4.57
C PHE A 130 12.71 2.69 4.13
N ILE A 131 12.76 2.25 2.87
CA ILE A 131 11.88 1.18 2.37
C ILE A 131 12.06 -0.10 3.18
N SER A 132 13.30 -0.55 3.37
CA SER A 132 13.57 -1.78 4.14
C SER A 132 13.13 -1.66 5.59
N GLY A 133 13.37 -0.52 6.24
CA GLY A 133 12.92 -0.27 7.61
C GLY A 133 11.40 -0.17 7.74
N ALA A 134 10.72 0.38 6.73
CA ALA A 134 9.27 0.38 6.67
C ALA A 134 8.68 -1.04 6.62
N ILE A 135 9.34 -1.96 5.90
CA ILE A 135 8.94 -3.37 5.85
C ILE A 135 9.28 -4.09 7.15
N GLU A 136 10.40 -3.79 7.79
CA GLU A 136 10.69 -4.33 9.14
C GLU A 136 9.60 -3.93 10.12
N GLN A 137 9.14 -2.70 10.08
CA GLN A 137 8.07 -2.20 10.94
C GLN A 137 6.70 -2.80 10.59
N LEU A 138 6.42 -3.03 9.30
CA LEU A 138 5.18 -3.64 8.82
C LEU A 138 5.08 -5.12 9.17
N CYS A 139 6.23 -5.82 9.26
CA CYS A 139 6.35 -7.24 9.56
C CYS A 139 7.18 -7.42 10.85
N PRO A 140 6.62 -7.14 12.03
CA PRO A 140 7.33 -7.27 13.30
C PRO A 140 7.64 -8.75 13.61
N GLU A 141 8.36 -8.98 14.70
CA GLU A 141 8.52 -10.33 15.26
C GLU A 141 7.16 -10.97 15.56
N ASN A 142 7.06 -12.25 15.31
CA ASN A 142 5.86 -13.04 15.54
C ASN A 142 6.23 -14.49 15.90
N ASP A 143 5.23 -15.32 16.22
CA ASP A 143 5.42 -16.74 16.45
C ASP A 143 6.10 -17.43 15.27
N ASP A 144 6.96 -18.43 15.52
CA ASP A 144 7.74 -19.13 14.49
C ASP A 144 6.88 -19.77 13.38
N ASN A 145 5.61 -20.03 13.67
CA ASN A 145 4.66 -20.61 12.72
C ASN A 145 3.75 -19.57 12.04
N HIS A 146 3.85 -18.29 12.42
CA HIS A 146 3.12 -17.21 11.79
C HIS A 146 3.75 -16.82 10.44
N TRP A 147 2.91 -16.48 9.47
CA TRP A 147 3.33 -16.03 8.16
C TRP A 147 2.89 -14.59 7.89
N ASP A 148 3.81 -13.74 7.55
CA ASP A 148 3.54 -12.46 6.89
C ASP A 148 3.62 -12.64 5.38
N ILE A 149 2.50 -12.48 4.68
CA ILE A 149 2.45 -12.52 3.21
C ILE A 149 2.53 -11.10 2.70
N ILE A 150 3.71 -10.71 2.23
CA ILE A 150 4.02 -9.34 1.84
C ILE A 150 3.66 -9.11 0.37
N GLU A 151 2.80 -8.12 0.12
CA GLU A 151 2.49 -7.67 -1.23
C GLU A 151 3.74 -7.07 -1.88
N GLY A 152 4.16 -7.60 -3.02
CA GLY A 152 5.29 -7.06 -3.77
C GLY A 152 4.92 -5.84 -4.60
N GLN A 153 5.83 -4.88 -4.66
CA GLN A 153 5.76 -3.68 -5.48
C GLN A 153 6.97 -3.60 -6.43
N GLY A 154 6.84 -2.77 -7.45
CA GLY A 154 7.91 -2.57 -8.41
C GLY A 154 8.10 -3.76 -9.37
N SER A 155 9.32 -3.93 -9.84
CA SER A 155 9.71 -4.93 -10.84
C SER A 155 11.18 -5.29 -10.64
N LEU A 156 11.52 -6.57 -10.71
CA LEU A 156 12.93 -7.01 -10.56
C LEU A 156 13.84 -6.49 -11.67
N PHE A 157 13.32 -6.35 -12.89
CA PHE A 157 14.14 -6.05 -14.08
C PHE A 157 13.88 -4.66 -14.69
N HIS A 158 12.82 -3.97 -14.28
CA HIS A 158 12.56 -2.63 -14.82
C HIS A 158 13.45 -1.59 -14.11
N PRO A 159 14.29 -0.83 -14.82
CA PRO A 159 15.30 0.05 -14.21
C PRO A 159 14.69 1.12 -13.30
N SER A 160 13.48 1.59 -13.59
CA SER A 160 12.82 2.62 -12.77
C SER A 160 12.17 2.08 -11.49
N PHE A 161 11.89 0.77 -11.41
CA PHE A 161 11.11 0.20 -10.31
C PHE A 161 11.83 -0.90 -9.54
N ALA A 162 13.05 -1.27 -9.97
CA ALA A 162 13.83 -2.32 -9.32
C ALA A 162 14.26 -1.95 -7.90
N GLY A 163 14.52 -0.67 -7.64
CA GLY A 163 14.91 -0.18 -6.32
C GLY A 163 13.85 -0.46 -5.25
N VAL A 164 12.57 -0.33 -5.57
CA VAL A 164 11.47 -0.66 -4.66
C VAL A 164 11.47 -2.16 -4.34
N SER A 165 11.59 -3.02 -5.35
CA SER A 165 11.65 -4.47 -5.16
C SER A 165 12.86 -4.88 -4.32
N LEU A 166 14.02 -4.25 -4.51
CA LEU A 166 15.23 -4.51 -3.73
C LEU A 166 15.04 -4.13 -2.26
N GLY A 167 14.47 -2.96 -1.99
CA GLY A 167 14.16 -2.52 -0.63
C GLY A 167 13.20 -3.46 0.10
N LEU A 168 12.17 -3.96 -0.62
CA LEU A 168 11.23 -4.98 -0.11
C LEU A 168 11.96 -6.30 0.24
N ILE A 169 12.84 -6.77 -0.63
CA ILE A 169 13.61 -8.01 -0.41
C ILE A 169 14.47 -7.90 0.86
N HIS A 170 15.15 -6.78 1.03
CA HIS A 170 15.98 -6.57 2.23
C HIS A 170 15.15 -6.41 3.51
N GLY A 171 14.01 -5.75 3.45
CA GLY A 171 13.14 -5.57 4.62
C GLY A 171 12.37 -6.84 5.02
N ALA A 172 12.23 -7.80 4.10
CA ALA A 172 11.53 -9.07 4.34
C ALA A 172 12.41 -10.17 4.97
N GLN A 173 13.69 -9.90 5.22
CA GLN A 173 14.64 -10.85 5.83
C GLN A 173 14.38 -11.08 7.31
#